data_9d5bad864758beff35769bc6a246cb26
#
_entry.id   9d5bad864758beff35769bc6a246cb26
#
_cell.length_a   1.000
_cell.length_b   1.000
_cell.length_c   1.000
_cell.angle_alpha   90.00
_cell.angle_beta   90.00
_cell.angle_gamma   90.00
#
_symmetry.space_group_name_H-M   'P 1'
#
loop_
_entity.id
_entity.type
_entity.pdbx_description
1 polymer ?
#
loop_
_entity_poly.entity_id
_entity_poly.type
_entity_poly.pdbx_seq_one_letter_code
_entity_poly.pdbx_strand_id
1 'polypeptide(L)'
;AARSVVRSRAARLGIKDEAFEKRDIHIHLPDGATPKDGPSAGIAMTTAFVSALSGIAVKADVAMTGEITLRREVTAIGGLKEKLLAAHRGGIKTVLIPEDNVKDLQEIPENAKSNLEIVPVRWIDQVLEVALEHMPKPLADDEIAKQVQKVADGAPGASAADALPH
;
A
#
# COMPACT_ATOMS: atom_id res chain seq x y z
N ALA A 1 8.17 3.37 3.49
CA ALA A 1 7.96 2.12 2.73
C ALA A 1 6.82 2.25 1.71
N ALA A 2 5.59 2.66 2.10
CA ALA A 2 4.40 2.64 1.23
C ALA A 2 4.62 3.32 -0.15
N ARG A 3 5.06 4.59 -0.16
CA ARG A 3 5.32 5.32 -1.42
C ARG A 3 6.36 4.61 -2.30
N SER A 4 7.43 4.09 -1.70
CA SER A 4 8.50 3.40 -2.43
C SER A 4 7.99 2.09 -3.05
N VAL A 5 7.14 1.35 -2.33
CA VAL A 5 6.51 0.13 -2.82
C VAL A 5 5.62 0.44 -4.02
N VAL A 6 4.76 1.46 -3.95
CA VAL A 6 3.88 1.86 -5.06
C VAL A 6 4.70 2.31 -6.26
N ARG A 7 5.74 3.13 -6.06
CA ARG A 7 6.60 3.60 -7.15
C ARG A 7 7.32 2.45 -7.86
N SER A 8 7.84 1.48 -7.10
CA SER A 8 8.52 0.31 -7.68
C SER A 8 7.60 -0.59 -8.51
N ARG A 9 6.29 -0.44 -8.38
CA ARG A 9 5.27 -1.23 -9.08
C ARG A 9 4.38 -0.40 -10.00
N ALA A 10 4.71 0.86 -10.19
CA ALA A 10 3.86 1.82 -10.89
C ALA A 10 3.35 1.27 -12.24
N ALA A 11 4.23 0.73 -13.07
CA ALA A 11 3.85 0.17 -14.37
C ALA A 11 2.82 -0.98 -14.26
N ARG A 12 3.00 -1.90 -13.29
CA ARG A 12 2.05 -3.01 -13.05
C ARG A 12 0.71 -2.54 -12.48
N LEU A 13 0.71 -1.41 -11.79
CA LEU A 13 -0.46 -0.78 -11.21
C LEU A 13 -1.12 0.23 -12.15
N GLY A 14 -0.68 0.30 -13.41
CA GLY A 14 -1.22 1.23 -14.40
C GLY A 14 -0.94 2.70 -14.07
N ILE A 15 0.04 2.99 -13.23
CA ILE A 15 0.40 4.33 -12.77
C ILE A 15 1.60 4.83 -13.57
N LYS A 16 1.43 5.95 -14.27
CA LYS A 16 2.50 6.59 -15.03
C LYS A 16 3.46 7.34 -14.09
N ASP A 17 4.74 7.39 -14.43
CA ASP A 17 5.76 8.09 -13.63
C ASP A 17 5.41 9.57 -13.42
N GLU A 18 4.78 10.20 -14.41
CA GLU A 18 4.29 11.58 -14.30
C GLU A 18 3.31 11.82 -13.14
N ALA A 19 2.59 10.77 -12.71
CA ALA A 19 1.66 10.89 -11.58
C ALA A 19 2.39 11.17 -10.26
N PHE A 20 3.63 10.70 -10.13
CA PHE A 20 4.49 10.99 -8.97
C PHE A 20 5.20 12.33 -9.04
N GLU A 21 5.42 12.85 -10.25
CA GLU A 21 6.15 14.10 -10.48
C GLU A 21 5.24 15.32 -10.46
N LYS A 22 4.01 15.19 -10.97
CA LYS A 22 3.07 16.30 -11.16
C LYS A 22 2.04 16.45 -10.05
N ARG A 23 2.07 15.59 -9.03
CA ARG A 23 1.11 15.62 -7.92
C ARG A 23 1.83 15.72 -6.59
N ASP A 24 1.47 16.71 -5.82
CA ASP A 24 1.79 16.77 -4.41
C ASP A 24 0.85 15.83 -3.65
N ILE A 25 1.42 15.04 -2.75
CA ILE A 25 0.66 14.08 -1.95
C ILE A 25 0.66 14.57 -0.51
N HIS A 26 -0.51 14.94 -0.03
CA HIS A 26 -0.74 15.27 1.38
C HIS A 26 -1.34 14.05 2.08
N ILE A 27 -0.73 13.65 3.22
CA ILE A 27 -1.18 12.55 4.04
C ILE A 27 -1.72 13.12 5.34
N HIS A 28 -2.98 12.84 5.62
CA HIS A 28 -3.60 13.19 6.88
C HIS A 28 -4.11 11.93 7.59
N LEU A 29 -3.67 11.72 8.82
CA LEU A 29 -4.18 10.69 9.71
C LEU A 29 -5.09 11.37 10.72
N PRO A 30 -6.42 11.14 10.68
CA PRO A 30 -7.34 11.70 11.66
C PRO A 30 -6.97 11.29 13.08
N ASP A 31 -7.40 12.06 14.07
CA ASP A 31 -7.14 11.83 15.49
C ASP A 31 -5.64 11.82 15.86
N GLY A 32 -4.92 12.82 15.41
CA GLY A 32 -3.48 12.97 15.69
C GLY A 32 -3.12 13.07 17.17
N ALA A 33 -4.09 13.33 18.05
CA ALA A 33 -3.90 13.34 19.50
C ALA A 33 -3.88 11.93 20.12
N THR A 34 -4.34 10.91 19.40
CA THR A 34 -4.27 9.51 19.82
C THR A 34 -2.90 8.95 19.46
N PRO A 35 -2.12 8.43 20.42
CA PRO A 35 -0.86 7.78 20.11
C PRO A 35 -1.09 6.65 19.10
N LYS A 36 -0.41 6.73 17.96
CA LYS A 36 -0.45 5.71 16.92
C LYS A 36 0.90 5.03 16.91
N ASP A 37 0.93 3.83 17.47
CA ASP A 37 2.14 3.07 17.56
C ASP A 37 2.46 2.36 16.26
N GLY A 38 3.64 2.71 15.71
CA GLY A 38 4.33 1.91 14.77
C GLY A 38 3.77 1.86 13.34
N PRO A 39 4.32 0.96 12.56
CA PRO A 39 4.14 0.86 11.12
C PRO A 39 2.86 0.13 10.68
N SER A 40 1.94 -0.17 11.59
CA SER A 40 0.75 -1.00 11.35
C SER A 40 -0.23 -0.43 10.31
N ALA A 41 -0.09 0.83 9.92
CA ALA A 41 -0.84 1.46 8.84
C ALA A 41 -0.20 1.27 7.45
N GLY A 42 0.89 0.51 7.34
CA GLY A 42 1.67 0.38 6.10
C GLY A 42 0.86 -0.08 4.90
N ILE A 43 0.06 -1.14 5.06
CA ILE A 43 -0.77 -1.64 3.96
C ILE A 43 -1.93 -0.69 3.64
N ALA A 44 -2.52 -0.02 4.64
CA ALA A 44 -3.58 0.96 4.42
C ALA A 44 -3.05 2.18 3.65
N MET A 45 -1.87 2.68 4.02
CA MET A 45 -1.19 3.75 3.30
C MET A 45 -0.87 3.36 1.86
N THR A 46 -0.36 2.15 1.64
CA THR A 46 -0.07 1.65 0.29
C THR A 46 -1.33 1.57 -0.56
N THR A 47 -2.41 1.04 -0.01
CA THR A 47 -3.72 0.96 -0.67
C THR A 47 -4.26 2.34 -1.02
N ALA A 48 -4.18 3.30 -0.08
CA ALA A 48 -4.60 4.68 -0.30
C ALA A 48 -3.80 5.36 -1.43
N PHE A 49 -2.49 5.16 -1.49
CA PHE A 49 -1.65 5.64 -2.58
C PHE A 49 -2.06 5.05 -3.93
N VAL A 50 -2.26 3.73 -4.00
CA VAL A 50 -2.69 3.08 -5.24
C VAL A 50 -4.04 3.62 -5.68
N SER A 51 -5.01 3.72 -4.77
CA SER A 51 -6.33 4.28 -5.04
C SER A 51 -6.25 5.72 -5.58
N ALA A 52 -5.52 6.60 -4.91
CA ALA A 52 -5.40 8.00 -5.30
C ALA A 52 -4.70 8.20 -6.65
N LEU A 53 -3.68 7.39 -6.96
CA LEU A 53 -2.89 7.52 -8.19
C LEU A 53 -3.53 6.81 -9.38
N SER A 54 -4.25 5.70 -9.15
CA SER A 54 -4.94 4.95 -10.19
C SER A 54 -6.36 5.43 -10.45
N GLY A 55 -6.97 6.15 -9.52
CA GLY A 55 -8.37 6.56 -9.57
C GLY A 55 -9.36 5.42 -9.25
N ILE A 56 -8.88 4.29 -8.72
CA ILE A 56 -9.71 3.15 -8.35
C ILE A 56 -10.09 3.26 -6.87
N ALA A 57 -11.37 3.26 -6.57
CA ALA A 57 -11.87 3.41 -5.21
C ALA A 57 -11.57 2.20 -4.33
N VAL A 58 -11.36 2.45 -3.03
CA VAL A 58 -11.31 1.42 -1.99
C VAL A 58 -12.73 1.13 -1.52
N LYS A 59 -13.06 -0.14 -1.31
CA LYS A 59 -14.35 -0.56 -0.76
C LYS A 59 -14.56 0.00 0.64
N ALA A 60 -15.74 0.53 0.91
CA ALA A 60 -16.06 1.22 2.17
C ALA A 60 -16.17 0.28 3.38
N ASP A 61 -16.44 -0.98 3.16
CA ASP A 61 -16.67 -2.01 4.19
C ASP A 61 -15.44 -2.88 4.47
N VAL A 62 -14.27 -2.48 3.99
CA VAL A 62 -12.99 -3.15 4.20
C VAL A 62 -12.12 -2.34 5.15
N ALA A 63 -11.62 -2.99 6.19
CA ALA A 63 -10.56 -2.48 7.05
C ALA A 63 -9.30 -3.33 6.89
N MET A 64 -8.17 -2.78 7.26
CA MET A 64 -6.89 -3.48 7.15
C MET A 64 -5.89 -3.00 8.19
N THR A 65 -4.99 -3.90 8.56
CA THR A 65 -3.83 -3.59 9.38
C THR A 65 -2.65 -4.46 8.97
N GLY A 66 -1.48 -3.89 8.94
CA GLY A 66 -0.24 -4.58 8.57
C GLY A 66 0.89 -3.61 8.29
N GLU A 67 2.08 -3.98 8.68
CA GLU A 67 3.29 -3.31 8.23
C GLU A 67 3.62 -3.75 6.80
N ILE A 68 4.20 -2.87 6.02
CA ILE A 68 4.68 -3.16 4.66
C ILE A 68 6.20 -3.02 4.58
N THR A 69 6.85 -4.05 4.11
CA THR A 69 8.29 -4.01 3.82
C THR A 69 8.56 -3.52 2.39
N LEU A 70 9.79 -3.12 2.11
CA LEU A 70 10.20 -2.76 0.74
C LEU A 70 10.11 -3.95 -0.23
N ARG A 71 10.10 -5.17 0.29
CA ARG A 71 9.87 -6.41 -0.47
C ARG A 71 8.41 -6.70 -0.72
N ARG A 72 7.50 -5.80 -0.30
CA ARG A 72 6.04 -5.91 -0.48
C ARG A 72 5.38 -6.97 0.40
N GLU A 73 6.11 -7.49 1.37
CA GLU A 73 5.61 -8.42 2.35
C GLU A 73 4.84 -7.69 3.44
N VAL A 74 3.73 -8.25 3.84
CA VAL A 74 2.90 -7.76 4.96
C VAL A 74 3.37 -8.48 6.22
N THR A 75 3.82 -7.74 7.22
CA THR A 75 4.37 -8.31 8.46
C THR A 75 3.47 -8.04 9.66
N ALA A 76 3.66 -8.84 10.71
CA ALA A 76 2.85 -8.87 11.91
C ALA A 76 2.75 -7.50 12.61
N ILE A 77 1.61 -7.31 13.28
CA ILE A 77 1.31 -6.12 14.08
C ILE A 77 0.91 -6.51 15.51
N GLY A 78 0.94 -5.53 16.40
CA GLY A 78 0.36 -5.65 17.73
C GLY A 78 -1.08 -5.16 17.82
N GLY A 79 -1.77 -5.52 18.91
CA GLY A 79 -3.10 -5.01 19.21
C GLY A 79 -4.21 -5.47 18.26
N LEU A 80 -4.12 -6.70 17.72
CA LEU A 80 -5.12 -7.23 16.78
C LEU A 80 -6.52 -7.26 17.39
N LYS A 81 -6.64 -7.63 18.66
CA LYS A 81 -7.94 -7.71 19.37
C LYS A 81 -8.68 -6.37 19.35
N GLU A 82 -8.00 -5.30 19.72
CA GLU A 82 -8.57 -3.95 19.77
C GLU A 82 -8.98 -3.47 18.38
N LYS A 83 -8.19 -3.80 17.37
CA LYS A 83 -8.46 -3.46 15.97
C LYS A 83 -9.69 -4.19 15.43
N LEU A 84 -9.84 -5.47 15.73
CA LEU A 84 -11.03 -6.25 15.33
C LEU A 84 -12.29 -5.77 16.06
N LEU A 85 -12.19 -5.44 17.35
CA LEU A 85 -13.30 -4.83 18.09
C LEU A 85 -13.73 -3.49 17.49
N ALA A 86 -12.76 -2.66 17.10
CA ALA A 86 -13.05 -1.38 16.45
C ALA A 86 -13.71 -1.58 15.08
N ALA A 87 -13.23 -2.53 14.27
CA ALA A 87 -13.82 -2.86 12.99
C ALA A 87 -15.27 -3.36 13.14
N HIS A 88 -15.52 -4.25 14.09
CA HIS A 88 -16.86 -4.73 14.39
C HIS A 88 -17.82 -3.60 14.78
N ARG A 89 -17.39 -2.70 15.67
CA ARG A 89 -18.19 -1.51 16.07
C ARG A 89 -18.44 -0.56 14.91
N GLY A 90 -17.48 -0.44 14.00
CA GLY A 90 -17.56 0.41 12.81
C GLY A 90 -18.42 -0.14 11.68
N GLY A 91 -19.02 -1.33 11.84
CA GLY A 91 -19.84 -1.97 10.81
C GLY A 91 -19.03 -2.47 9.60
N ILE A 92 -17.73 -2.67 9.77
CA ILE A 92 -16.86 -3.27 8.76
C ILE A 92 -17.26 -4.72 8.55
N LYS A 93 -17.20 -5.18 7.31
CA LYS A 93 -17.51 -6.57 6.94
C LYS A 93 -16.26 -7.42 6.77
N THR A 94 -15.23 -6.87 6.14
CA THR A 94 -13.99 -7.58 5.81
C THR A 94 -12.80 -6.90 6.45
N VAL A 95 -11.96 -7.69 7.14
CA VAL A 95 -10.72 -7.20 7.76
C VAL A 95 -9.53 -7.97 7.23
N LEU A 96 -8.58 -7.26 6.64
CA LEU A 96 -7.31 -7.83 6.19
C LEU A 96 -6.30 -7.77 7.34
N ILE A 97 -5.71 -8.90 7.65
CA ILE A 97 -4.70 -9.04 8.70
C ILE A 97 -3.44 -9.71 8.16
N PRO A 98 -2.26 -9.47 8.77
CA PRO A 98 -1.07 -10.24 8.40
C PRO A 98 -1.27 -11.73 8.66
N GLU A 99 -0.76 -12.57 7.76
CA GLU A 99 -0.80 -14.04 7.91
C GLU A 99 -0.17 -14.48 9.24
N ASP A 100 0.91 -13.83 9.67
CA ASP A 100 1.60 -14.12 10.92
C ASP A 100 0.76 -13.83 12.18
N ASN A 101 -0.31 -13.03 12.05
CA ASN A 101 -1.24 -12.77 13.16
C ASN A 101 -2.43 -13.76 13.23
N VAL A 102 -2.51 -14.73 12.35
CA VAL A 102 -3.58 -15.77 12.40
C VAL A 102 -3.55 -16.51 13.74
N LYS A 103 -2.37 -16.77 14.28
CA LYS A 103 -2.20 -17.40 15.60
C LYS A 103 -2.87 -16.62 16.73
N ASP A 104 -2.92 -15.29 16.63
CA ASP A 104 -3.48 -14.42 17.66
C ASP A 104 -5.02 -14.48 17.69
N LEU A 105 -5.66 -14.99 16.63
CA LEU A 105 -7.12 -15.14 16.54
C LEU A 105 -7.67 -16.10 17.58
N GLN A 106 -6.88 -17.03 18.07
CA GLN A 106 -7.29 -18.01 19.10
C GLN A 106 -7.56 -17.33 20.45
N GLU A 107 -6.88 -16.23 20.74
CA GLU A 107 -7.02 -15.46 21.98
C GLU A 107 -8.15 -14.41 21.91
N ILE A 108 -8.76 -14.25 20.73
CA ILE A 108 -9.79 -13.24 20.50
C ILE A 108 -11.17 -13.85 20.69
N PRO A 109 -12.03 -13.25 21.53
CA PRO A 109 -13.39 -13.75 21.75
C PRO A 109 -14.20 -13.84 20.45
N GLU A 110 -15.07 -14.87 20.37
CA GLU A 110 -15.91 -15.10 19.19
C GLU A 110 -16.82 -13.90 18.86
N ASN A 111 -17.32 -13.19 19.88
CA ASN A 111 -18.15 -12.00 19.67
C ASN A 111 -17.40 -10.83 18.99
N ALA A 112 -16.08 -10.81 19.06
CA ALA A 112 -15.23 -9.81 18.38
C ALA A 112 -14.94 -10.20 16.92
N LYS A 113 -15.08 -11.49 16.58
CA LYS A 113 -14.84 -12.06 15.25
C LYS A 113 -16.13 -12.31 14.47
N SER A 114 -17.24 -12.50 15.19
CA SER A 114 -18.54 -12.75 14.59
C SER A 114 -18.93 -11.61 13.64
N ASN A 115 -19.48 -11.96 12.50
CA ASN A 115 -19.85 -11.02 11.42
C ASN A 115 -18.69 -10.31 10.73
N LEU A 116 -17.44 -10.67 11.03
CA LEU A 116 -16.27 -10.22 10.29
C LEU A 116 -15.72 -11.34 9.41
N GLU A 117 -15.53 -11.05 8.15
CA GLU A 117 -14.70 -11.87 7.27
C GLU A 117 -13.24 -11.47 7.49
N ILE A 118 -12.48 -12.35 8.14
CA ILE A 118 -11.06 -12.10 8.43
C ILE A 118 -10.24 -12.77 7.34
N VAL A 119 -9.48 -11.95 6.58
CA VAL A 119 -8.68 -12.40 5.45
C VAL A 119 -7.21 -12.23 5.77
N PRO A 120 -6.47 -13.34 6.00
CA PRO A 120 -5.02 -13.30 6.15
C PRO A 120 -4.36 -12.94 4.82
N VAL A 121 -3.36 -12.05 4.89
CA VAL A 121 -2.58 -11.63 3.73
C VAL A 121 -1.10 -11.64 4.04
N ARG A 122 -0.31 -12.00 3.05
CA ARG A 122 1.16 -12.00 3.12
C ARG A 122 1.78 -11.00 2.18
N TRP A 123 1.11 -10.67 1.08
CA TRP A 123 1.62 -9.80 0.03
C TRP A 123 0.67 -8.66 -0.25
N ILE A 124 1.21 -7.51 -0.59
CA ILE A 124 0.41 -6.31 -0.89
C ILE A 124 -0.57 -6.53 -2.05
N ASP A 125 -0.24 -7.39 -2.99
CA ASP A 125 -1.13 -7.70 -4.12
C ASP A 125 -2.45 -8.33 -3.63
N GLN A 126 -2.39 -9.22 -2.63
CA GLN A 126 -3.58 -9.80 -2.02
C GLN A 126 -4.44 -8.74 -1.33
N VAL A 127 -3.79 -7.75 -0.70
CA VAL A 127 -4.51 -6.62 -0.08
C VAL A 127 -5.27 -5.83 -1.13
N LEU A 128 -4.61 -5.47 -2.23
CA LEU A 128 -5.21 -4.67 -3.30
C LEU A 128 -6.37 -5.40 -3.99
N GLU A 129 -6.25 -6.71 -4.22
CA GLU A 129 -7.30 -7.54 -4.82
C GLU A 129 -8.59 -7.54 -4.00
N VAL A 130 -8.48 -7.55 -2.67
CA VAL A 130 -9.65 -7.53 -1.77
C VAL A 130 -10.18 -6.13 -1.55
N ALA A 131 -9.28 -5.16 -1.36
CA ALA A 131 -9.64 -3.82 -0.91
C ALA A 131 -10.13 -2.88 -2.01
N LEU A 132 -9.61 -3.00 -3.22
CA LEU A 132 -10.00 -2.14 -4.34
C LEU A 132 -11.28 -2.65 -5.02
N GLU A 133 -12.06 -1.75 -5.60
CA GLU A 133 -13.24 -2.10 -6.40
C GLU A 133 -12.90 -3.03 -7.56
N HIS A 134 -11.75 -2.83 -8.17
CA HIS A 134 -11.13 -3.71 -9.16
C HIS A 134 -9.62 -3.50 -9.19
N MET A 135 -8.89 -4.50 -9.70
CA MET A 135 -7.44 -4.36 -9.86
C MET A 135 -7.09 -3.40 -10.99
N PRO A 136 -6.04 -2.58 -10.81
CA PRO A 136 -5.51 -1.77 -11.88
C PRO A 136 -5.01 -2.64 -13.05
N LYS A 137 -5.20 -2.15 -14.28
CA LYS A 137 -4.58 -2.76 -15.46
C LYS A 137 -3.15 -2.27 -15.59
N PRO A 138 -2.16 -3.16 -15.80
CA PRO A 138 -0.79 -2.74 -16.09
C PRO A 138 -0.71 -1.80 -17.29
N LEU A 139 0.29 -0.93 -17.30
CA LEU A 139 0.61 -0.13 -18.48
C LEU A 139 0.97 -1.04 -19.65
N ALA A 140 0.62 -0.64 -20.88
CA ALA A 140 1.03 -1.33 -22.08
C ALA A 140 2.55 -1.21 -22.30
N ASP A 141 3.14 -2.19 -22.97
CA ASP A 141 4.60 -2.24 -23.20
C ASP A 141 5.14 -1.01 -23.91
N ASP A 142 4.38 -0.44 -24.84
CA ASP A 142 4.73 0.80 -25.55
C ASP A 142 4.72 2.04 -24.63
N GLU A 143 3.84 2.09 -23.65
CA GLU A 143 3.82 3.14 -22.63
C GLU A 143 5.01 3.03 -21.69
N ILE A 144 5.37 1.81 -21.30
CA ILE A 144 6.57 1.55 -20.49
C ILE A 144 7.83 1.96 -21.26
N ALA A 145 7.93 1.58 -22.53
CA ALA A 145 9.06 1.93 -23.38
C ALA A 145 9.22 3.45 -23.52
N LYS A 146 8.13 4.20 -23.69
CA LYS A 146 8.14 5.68 -23.76
C LYS A 146 8.62 6.32 -22.45
N GLN A 147 8.26 5.75 -21.29
CA GLN A 147 8.75 6.26 -20.00
C GLN A 147 10.25 6.02 -19.84
N VAL A 148 10.75 4.83 -20.21
CA VAL A 148 12.18 4.52 -20.18
C VAL A 148 12.98 5.45 -21.09
N GLN A 149 12.50 5.69 -22.32
CA GLN A 149 13.14 6.61 -23.26
C GLN A 149 13.21 8.04 -22.71
N LYS A 150 12.13 8.53 -22.13
CA LYS A 150 12.08 9.88 -21.52
C LYS A 150 13.10 10.06 -20.40
N VAL A 151 13.31 9.02 -19.60
CA VAL A 151 14.34 9.03 -18.53
C VAL A 151 15.73 9.05 -19.12
N ALA A 152 15.98 8.30 -20.19
CA ALA A 152 17.26 8.27 -20.88
C ALA A 152 17.60 9.61 -21.55
N ASP A 153 16.62 10.24 -22.18
CA ASP A 153 16.80 11.54 -22.86
C ASP A 153 16.89 12.73 -21.87
N GLY A 154 16.34 12.59 -20.67
CA GLY A 154 16.35 13.61 -19.61
C GLY A 154 17.53 13.49 -18.63
N ALA A 155 18.35 12.48 -18.73
CA ALA A 155 19.57 12.38 -17.93
C ALA A 155 20.56 13.44 -18.43
N PRO A 156 21.07 14.36 -17.57
CA PRO A 156 22.13 15.28 -17.98
C PRO A 156 23.34 14.41 -18.36
N GLY A 157 23.76 14.56 -19.62
CA GLY A 157 24.89 13.83 -20.16
C GLY A 157 26.08 13.94 -19.21
N ALA A 158 26.64 12.82 -18.81
CA ALA A 158 27.94 12.80 -18.15
C ALA A 158 28.93 13.44 -19.11
N SER A 159 29.23 14.70 -18.88
CA SER A 159 30.29 15.42 -19.56
C SER A 159 31.61 14.71 -19.27
N ALA A 160 32.08 13.99 -20.25
CA ALA A 160 33.47 13.55 -20.31
C ALA A 160 34.35 14.76 -20.49
N ALA A 161 34.68 15.46 -19.39
CA ALA A 161 35.73 16.48 -19.38
C ALA A 161 36.14 16.72 -17.93
N ASP A 162 37.02 15.90 -17.42
CA ASP A 162 38.12 16.33 -16.55
C ASP A 162 39.18 15.23 -16.49
N ALA A 163 39.87 15.07 -17.63
CA ALA A 163 41.21 14.56 -17.65
C ALA A 163 42.11 15.72 -17.25
N LEU A 164 42.52 15.81 -16.00
CA LEU A 164 43.63 16.68 -15.60
C LEU A 164 44.93 15.93 -15.89
N PRO A 165 45.86 16.56 -16.67
CA PRO A 165 47.23 16.12 -16.72
C PRO A 165 48.01 16.76 -15.56
N HIS A 166 48.88 16.02 -15.00
CA HIS A 166 49.98 16.23 -14.06
C HIS A 166 49.77 15.74 -12.64
#